data_4e99b007f64c425fe4e1b7c8833f0e84
#
_entry.id   4e99b007f64c425fe4e1b7c8833f0e84
#
_cell.length_a   1.000
_cell.length_b   1.000
_cell.length_c   1.000
_cell.angle_alpha   90.00
_cell.angle_beta   90.00
_cell.angle_gamma   90.00
#
_symmetry.space_group_name_H-M   'P 1'
#
loop_
_entity.id
_entity.type
_entity.pdbx_description
1 polymer ?
#
loop_
_entity_poly.entity_id
_entity_poly.type
_entity_poly.pdbx_seq_one_letter_code
_entity_poly.pdbx_strand_id
1 'polypeptide(L)'
;MLSVKKKKRTKIGVFLTILLVGGVAHHWLSLTRIITKNYGVSFGVDGWFFVVISIFIVVMLSIIWWKNDIRGVNLILAGGWINLIDRIVFGYVRDYWKLGLIYNNLADWIIQVGVIMFLTKIWTKKLK
;
A
#
# COMPACT_ATOMS: atom_id res chain seq x y z
N MET A 1 13.74 26.78 -8.48
CA MET A 1 13.58 26.39 -7.06
C MET A 1 12.13 26.33 -6.58
N LEU A 2 11.28 27.30 -6.89
CA LEU A 2 9.84 27.29 -6.53
C LEU A 2 9.04 26.13 -7.15
N SER A 3 9.32 25.73 -8.39
CA SER A 3 8.66 24.63 -9.10
C SER A 3 8.90 23.27 -8.41
N VAL A 4 10.12 23.00 -7.94
CA VAL A 4 10.49 21.74 -7.27
C VAL A 4 9.79 21.63 -5.91
N LYS A 5 9.73 22.72 -5.13
CA LYS A 5 9.01 22.76 -3.84
C LYS A 5 7.51 22.55 -4.04
N LYS A 6 6.92 23.16 -5.08
CA LYS A 6 5.50 22.98 -5.41
C LYS A 6 5.19 21.52 -5.77
N LYS A 7 6.00 20.89 -6.63
CA LYS A 7 5.85 19.50 -7.04
C LYS A 7 5.94 18.54 -5.84
N LYS A 8 6.87 18.79 -4.91
CA LYS A 8 7.02 17.99 -3.69
C LYS A 8 5.81 18.11 -2.75
N ARG A 9 5.27 19.32 -2.57
CA ARG A 9 4.05 19.55 -1.77
C ARG A 9 2.84 18.83 -2.36
N THR A 10 2.63 18.91 -3.67
CA THR A 10 1.54 18.21 -4.37
C THR A 10 1.67 16.69 -4.20
N LYS A 11 2.86 16.13 -4.33
CA LYS A 11 3.13 14.71 -4.16
C LYS A 11 2.79 14.22 -2.74
N ILE A 12 3.18 14.98 -1.71
CA ILE A 12 2.84 14.68 -0.32
C ILE A 12 1.33 14.78 -0.10
N GLY A 13 0.69 15.84 -0.60
CA GLY A 13 -0.76 16.01 -0.51
C GLY A 13 -1.53 14.82 -1.12
N VAL A 14 -1.16 14.42 -2.33
CA VAL A 14 -1.75 13.25 -2.99
C VAL A 14 -1.56 11.98 -2.16
N PHE A 15 -0.36 11.72 -1.67
CA PHE A 15 -0.10 10.56 -0.82
C PHE A 15 -0.97 10.55 0.45
N LEU A 16 -1.01 11.68 1.18
CA LEU A 16 -1.81 11.80 2.40
C LEU A 16 -3.31 11.64 2.13
N THR A 17 -3.80 12.20 1.01
CA THR A 17 -5.21 12.03 0.62
C THR A 17 -5.54 10.56 0.37
N ILE A 18 -4.70 9.85 -0.39
CA ILE A 18 -4.92 8.41 -0.66
C ILE A 18 -4.86 7.61 0.64
N LEU A 19 -3.90 7.90 1.51
CA LEU A 19 -3.74 7.22 2.80
C LEU A 19 -4.96 7.44 3.71
N LEU A 20 -5.42 8.67 3.85
CA LEU A 20 -6.56 9.00 4.70
C LEU A 20 -7.87 8.45 4.13
N VAL A 21 -8.19 8.75 2.87
CA VAL A 21 -9.43 8.28 2.24
C VAL A 21 -9.45 6.76 2.12
N GLY A 22 -8.34 6.17 1.67
CA GLY A 22 -8.19 4.72 1.57
C GLY A 22 -8.26 4.03 2.93
N GLY A 23 -7.60 4.59 3.95
CA GLY A 23 -7.62 4.06 5.32
C GLY A 23 -8.99 4.12 5.95
N VAL A 24 -9.72 5.24 5.82
CA VAL A 24 -11.10 5.36 6.31
C VAL A 24 -12.04 4.40 5.60
N ALA A 25 -11.95 4.31 4.27
CA ALA A 25 -12.76 3.37 3.48
C ALA A 25 -12.45 1.91 3.83
N HIS A 26 -11.16 1.55 3.97
CA HIS A 26 -10.73 0.23 4.41
C HIS A 26 -11.29 -0.12 5.79
N HIS A 27 -11.19 0.80 6.74
CA HIS A 27 -11.73 0.59 8.08
C HIS A 27 -13.25 0.40 8.06
N TRP A 28 -13.98 1.26 7.37
CA TRP A 28 -15.44 1.15 7.21
C TRP A 28 -15.86 -0.18 6.57
N LEU A 29 -15.19 -0.58 5.48
CA LEU A 29 -15.45 -1.86 4.81
C LEU A 29 -15.21 -3.05 5.74
N SER A 30 -14.16 -2.99 6.55
CA SER A 30 -13.85 -4.05 7.52
C SER A 30 -14.90 -4.19 8.64
N LEU A 31 -15.60 -3.10 8.97
CA LEU A 31 -16.71 -3.13 9.96
C LEU A 31 -18.02 -3.68 9.39
N THR A 32 -18.22 -3.52 8.08
CA THR A 32 -19.48 -3.89 7.40
C THR A 32 -19.43 -5.25 6.73
N ARG A 33 -18.30 -5.94 6.78
CA ARG A 33 -18.08 -7.22 6.09
C ARG A 33 -17.51 -8.29 7.01
N ILE A 34 -17.69 -9.55 6.62
CA ILE A 34 -17.02 -10.67 7.29
C ILE A 34 -15.53 -10.60 6.94
N ILE A 35 -14.68 -10.53 7.94
CA ILE A 35 -13.24 -10.47 7.77
C ILE A 35 -12.59 -11.83 7.88
N THR A 36 -11.60 -12.07 7.01
CA THR A 36 -10.63 -13.16 7.14
C THR A 36 -9.33 -12.55 7.68
N LYS A 37 -8.80 -13.16 8.72
CA LYS A 37 -7.55 -12.71 9.36
C LYS A 37 -6.36 -13.20 8.55
N ASN A 38 -5.64 -12.28 7.91
CA ASN A 38 -4.45 -12.59 7.13
C ASN A 38 -3.20 -12.26 7.96
N TYR A 39 -2.61 -13.30 8.54
CA TYR A 39 -1.37 -13.21 9.33
C TYR A 39 -0.09 -13.17 8.47
N GLY A 40 -0.21 -13.23 7.17
CA GLY A 40 0.88 -13.44 6.23
C GLY A 40 0.93 -14.90 5.77
N VAL A 41 2.01 -15.33 5.13
CA VAL A 41 2.07 -16.66 4.51
C VAL A 41 2.10 -17.80 5.53
N SER A 42 1.40 -18.87 5.21
CA SER A 42 1.09 -20.04 6.05
C SER A 42 2.22 -21.07 6.17
N PHE A 43 3.47 -20.69 6.34
CA PHE A 43 4.59 -21.66 6.46
C PHE A 43 5.10 -21.86 7.90
N GLY A 44 4.25 -21.68 8.92
CA GLY A 44 4.67 -21.85 10.31
C GLY A 44 5.59 -20.75 10.83
N VAL A 45 5.67 -19.61 10.12
CA VAL A 45 6.43 -18.43 10.52
C VAL A 45 5.53 -17.52 11.34
N ASP A 46 6.02 -17.06 12.48
CA ASP A 46 5.30 -16.16 13.38
C ASP A 46 4.83 -14.88 12.66
N GLY A 47 3.60 -14.42 12.98
CA GLY A 47 3.02 -13.20 12.43
C GLY A 47 3.92 -11.95 12.61
N TRP A 48 4.73 -11.90 13.67
CA TRP A 48 5.70 -10.85 13.92
C TRP A 48 6.80 -10.74 12.86
N PHE A 49 7.23 -11.85 12.28
CA PHE A 49 8.19 -11.83 11.17
C PHE A 49 7.65 -11.03 9.98
N PHE A 50 6.37 -11.21 9.65
CA PHE A 50 5.74 -10.44 8.56
C PHE A 50 5.52 -8.97 8.92
N VAL A 51 5.33 -8.62 10.19
CA VAL A 51 5.31 -7.23 10.64
C VAL A 51 6.66 -6.57 10.39
N VAL A 52 7.75 -7.21 10.80
CA VAL A 52 9.12 -6.69 10.61
C VAL A 52 9.46 -6.53 9.13
N ILE A 53 9.16 -7.52 8.29
CA ILE A 53 9.36 -7.43 6.84
C ILE A 53 8.52 -6.29 6.25
N SER A 54 7.26 -6.16 6.65
CA SER A 54 6.38 -5.10 6.16
C SER A 54 6.90 -3.72 6.53
N ILE A 55 7.41 -3.53 7.75
CA ILE A 55 8.07 -2.29 8.19
C ILE A 55 9.25 -1.99 7.29
N PHE A 56 10.14 -2.97 7.07
CA PHE A 56 11.33 -2.81 6.23
C PHE A 56 10.95 -2.39 4.80
N ILE A 57 10.00 -3.09 4.17
CA ILE A 57 9.54 -2.78 2.81
C ILE A 57 8.94 -1.37 2.74
N VAL A 58 8.06 -1.01 3.68
CA VAL A 58 7.41 0.30 3.69
C VAL A 58 8.41 1.43 3.91
N VAL A 59 9.39 1.24 4.79
CA VAL A 59 10.48 2.21 5.01
C VAL A 59 11.33 2.38 3.76
N MET A 60 11.77 1.28 3.14
CA MET A 60 12.56 1.32 1.90
C MET A 60 11.80 2.02 0.76
N LEU A 61 10.53 1.69 0.58
CA LEU A 61 9.68 2.35 -0.41
C LEU A 61 9.48 3.84 -0.10
N SER A 62 9.39 4.22 1.18
CA SER A 62 9.28 5.62 1.60
C SER A 62 10.53 6.41 1.24
N ILE A 63 11.72 5.83 1.42
CA ILE A 63 13.00 6.44 1.03
C ILE A 63 13.07 6.62 -0.49
N ILE A 64 12.73 5.59 -1.25
CA ILE A 64 12.70 5.63 -2.72
C ILE A 64 11.70 6.69 -3.19
N TRP A 65 10.51 6.70 -2.62
CA TRP A 65 9.47 7.67 -2.92
C TRP A 65 9.91 9.11 -2.61
N TRP A 66 10.61 9.32 -1.50
CA TRP A 66 11.08 10.66 -1.12
C TRP A 66 12.10 11.22 -2.11
N LYS A 67 13.02 10.39 -2.60
CA LYS A 67 14.09 10.78 -3.52
C LYS A 67 13.63 10.89 -4.97
N ASN A 68 12.65 10.10 -5.38
CA ASN A 68 12.25 9.94 -6.76
C ASN A 68 10.78 10.29 -6.97
N ASP A 69 10.47 10.76 -8.18
CA ASP A 69 9.08 10.99 -8.62
C ASP A 69 8.67 9.85 -9.56
N ILE A 70 8.33 8.72 -8.96
CA ILE A 70 7.97 7.51 -9.68
C ILE A 70 6.45 7.35 -9.68
N ARG A 71 5.87 7.25 -10.88
CA ARG A 71 4.42 7.09 -11.05
C ARG A 71 3.94 5.79 -10.40
N GLY A 72 2.85 5.87 -9.69
CA GLY A 72 2.25 4.70 -9.00
C GLY A 72 2.78 4.44 -7.59
N VAL A 73 3.99 4.91 -7.25
CA VAL A 73 4.59 4.63 -5.92
C VAL A 73 3.78 5.26 -4.78
N ASN A 74 3.08 6.38 -5.02
CA ASN A 74 2.16 6.95 -4.01
C ASN A 74 1.08 5.95 -3.59
N LEU A 75 0.50 5.23 -4.56
CA LEU A 75 -0.54 4.22 -4.31
C LEU A 75 0.04 2.99 -3.61
N ILE A 76 1.17 2.48 -4.12
CA ILE A 76 1.84 1.32 -3.50
C ILE A 76 2.18 1.62 -2.05
N LEU A 77 2.74 2.80 -1.79
CA LEU A 77 3.12 3.21 -0.45
C LEU A 77 1.92 3.42 0.46
N ALA A 78 0.85 4.07 -0.01
CA ALA A 78 -0.35 4.29 0.78
C ALA A 78 -1.05 2.97 1.15
N GLY A 79 -1.22 2.05 0.20
CA GLY A 79 -1.77 0.72 0.48
C GLY A 79 -0.86 -0.10 1.41
N GLY A 80 0.46 -0.01 1.23
CA GLY A 80 1.43 -0.63 2.13
C GLY A 80 1.31 -0.14 3.57
N TRP A 81 1.14 1.17 3.77
CA TRP A 81 0.90 1.76 5.09
C TRP A 81 -0.41 1.30 5.71
N ILE A 82 -1.51 1.22 4.95
CA ILE A 82 -2.81 0.75 5.46
C ILE A 82 -2.66 -0.70 5.96
N ASN A 83 -2.07 -1.60 5.17
CA ASN A 83 -1.84 -2.98 5.58
C ASN A 83 -0.85 -3.10 6.75
N LEU A 84 0.14 -2.23 6.84
CA LEU A 84 1.08 -2.19 7.97
C LEU A 84 0.39 -1.73 9.26
N ILE A 85 -0.47 -0.72 9.19
CA ILE A 85 -1.26 -0.26 10.33
C ILE A 85 -2.14 -1.40 10.86
N ASP A 86 -2.80 -2.15 9.98
CA ASP A 86 -3.58 -3.32 10.38
C ASP A 86 -2.73 -4.34 11.15
N ARG A 87 -1.54 -4.65 10.65
CA ARG A 87 -0.63 -5.59 11.33
C ARG A 87 -0.16 -5.10 12.69
N ILE A 88 0.14 -3.81 12.81
CA ILE A 88 0.59 -3.23 14.08
C ILE A 88 -0.55 -3.19 15.11
N VAL A 89 -1.76 -2.81 14.69
CA VAL A 89 -2.91 -2.61 15.58
C VAL A 89 -3.60 -3.93 15.93
N PHE A 90 -3.79 -4.82 14.94
CA PHE A 90 -4.58 -6.04 15.11
C PHE A 90 -3.74 -7.32 15.11
N GLY A 91 -2.48 -7.26 14.72
CA GLY A 91 -1.61 -8.42 14.52
C GLY A 91 -1.84 -9.18 13.20
N TYR A 92 -2.79 -8.73 12.37
CA TYR A 92 -3.14 -9.31 11.08
C TYR A 92 -3.73 -8.27 10.14
N VAL A 93 -3.75 -8.55 8.83
CA VAL A 93 -4.46 -7.75 7.84
C VAL A 93 -5.91 -8.21 7.75
N ARG A 94 -6.84 -7.27 7.72
CA ARG A 94 -8.28 -7.53 7.61
C ARG A 94 -8.69 -7.65 6.15
N ASP A 95 -8.82 -8.89 5.68
CA ASP A 95 -9.29 -9.19 4.33
C ASP A 95 -10.79 -9.46 4.35
N TYR A 96 -11.55 -8.84 3.47
CA TYR A 96 -13.01 -8.92 3.42
C TYR A 96 -13.57 -9.19 2.02
N TRP A 97 -12.72 -9.33 1.02
CA TRP A 97 -13.09 -9.79 -0.31
C TRP A 97 -12.42 -11.12 -0.63
N LYS A 98 -13.20 -12.03 -1.21
CA LYS A 98 -12.71 -13.32 -1.68
C LYS A 98 -12.79 -13.38 -3.19
N LEU A 99 -11.66 -13.58 -3.84
CA LEU A 99 -11.54 -13.80 -5.29
C LEU A 99 -10.97 -15.19 -5.55
N GLY A 100 -11.85 -16.16 -5.79
CA GLY A 100 -11.44 -17.56 -5.90
C GLY A 100 -10.83 -18.07 -4.59
N LEU A 101 -9.54 -18.43 -4.62
CA LEU A 101 -8.77 -18.90 -3.46
C LEU A 101 -8.01 -17.78 -2.73
N ILE A 102 -8.06 -16.55 -3.24
CA ILE A 102 -7.30 -15.42 -2.69
C ILE A 102 -8.25 -14.52 -1.90
N TYR A 103 -7.82 -14.16 -0.70
CA TYR A 103 -8.48 -13.13 0.10
C TYR A 103 -7.70 -11.82 -0.05
N ASN A 104 -8.41 -10.70 -0.13
CA ASN A 104 -7.81 -9.37 -0.25
C ASN A 104 -8.71 -8.28 0.35
N ASN A 105 -8.18 -7.07 0.33
CA ASN A 105 -8.83 -5.89 0.88
C ASN A 105 -8.61 -4.67 -0.04
N LEU A 106 -9.14 -3.51 0.34
CA LEU A 106 -9.02 -2.28 -0.44
C LEU A 106 -7.55 -1.83 -0.60
N ALA A 107 -6.72 -2.02 0.43
CA ALA A 107 -5.30 -1.63 0.36
C ALA A 107 -4.54 -2.44 -0.70
N ASP A 108 -4.85 -3.73 -0.85
CA ASP A 108 -4.26 -4.58 -1.89
C ASP A 108 -4.64 -4.09 -3.29
N TRP A 109 -5.88 -3.66 -3.50
CA TRP A 109 -6.31 -3.06 -4.77
C TRP A 109 -5.61 -1.75 -5.06
N ILE A 110 -5.43 -0.89 -4.04
CA ILE A 110 -4.66 0.35 -4.18
C ILE A 110 -3.21 0.04 -4.58
N ILE A 111 -2.59 -0.96 -3.96
CA ILE A 111 -1.24 -1.42 -4.32
C ILE A 111 -1.20 -1.92 -5.77
N GLN A 112 -2.14 -2.77 -6.17
CA GLN A 112 -2.19 -3.34 -7.52
C GLN A 112 -2.31 -2.26 -8.60
N VAL A 113 -3.20 -1.29 -8.41
CA VAL A 113 -3.33 -0.13 -9.32
C VAL A 113 -2.01 0.64 -9.39
N GLY A 114 -1.35 0.86 -8.25
CA GLY A 114 -0.04 1.51 -8.19
C GLY A 114 1.03 0.74 -8.97
N VAL A 115 1.07 -0.59 -8.85
CA VAL A 115 1.99 -1.46 -9.59
C VAL A 115 1.74 -1.39 -11.09
N ILE A 116 0.49 -1.45 -11.53
CA ILE A 116 0.13 -1.32 -12.95
C ILE A 116 0.61 0.04 -13.49
N MET A 117 0.38 1.14 -12.75
CA MET A 117 0.86 2.47 -13.14
C MET A 117 2.38 2.57 -13.19
N PHE A 118 3.08 1.89 -12.31
CA PHE A 118 4.54 1.82 -12.29
C PHE A 118 5.07 1.06 -13.52
N LEU A 119 4.52 -0.12 -13.79
CA LEU A 119 4.93 -0.97 -14.90
C LEU A 119 4.65 -0.31 -16.26
N THR A 120 3.50 0.35 -16.42
CA THR A 120 3.19 1.07 -17.66
C THR A 120 4.18 2.19 -17.94
N LYS A 121 4.67 2.89 -16.90
CA LYS A 121 5.70 3.92 -17.07
C LYS A 121 7.03 3.34 -17.54
N ILE A 122 7.45 2.19 -16.99
CA ILE A 122 8.70 1.52 -17.42
C ILE A 122 8.58 1.09 -18.89
N TRP A 123 7.45 0.48 -19.24
CA TRP A 123 7.18 0.00 -20.59
C TRP A 123 7.24 1.13 -21.62
N THR A 124 6.52 2.22 -21.38
CA THR A 124 6.51 3.38 -22.29
C THR A 124 7.86 4.08 -22.42
N LYS A 125 8.73 4.00 -21.40
CA LYS A 125 10.09 4.54 -21.48
C LYS A 125 11.02 3.68 -22.32
N LYS A 126 10.78 2.37 -22.38
CA LYS A 126 11.60 1.42 -23.16
C LYS A 126 11.29 1.47 -24.68
N LEU A 127 10.10 1.96 -25.05
CA LEU A 127 9.66 2.07 -26.44
C LEU A 127 10.06 3.39 -27.12
N LYS A 128 10.69 4.33 -26.40
CA LYS A 128 11.26 5.57 -26.91
C LYS A 128 12.77 5.51 -27.01
#